data_0e33ba1d7cebb7493ec92d1b9e6bc73d
#
_entry.id   0e33ba1d7cebb7493ec92d1b9e6bc73d
#
_cell.length_a   1.000
_cell.length_b   1.000
_cell.length_c   1.000
_cell.angle_alpha   90.00
_cell.angle_beta   90.00
_cell.angle_gamma   90.00
#
_symmetry.space_group_name_H-M   'P 1'
#
loop_
_entity.id
_entity.type
_entity.pdbx_description
1 polymer ?
#
loop_
_entity_poly.entity_id
_entity_poly.type
_entity_poly.pdbx_seq_one_letter_code
_entity_poly.pdbx_strand_id
1 'polypeptide(L)'
;MPVEVGFWYGTSSNNLNQNVTASLPSGTPGDFSVTLTGLVPGETYVYQAYAIVQGTGVYSSQVETFWAPSTQFVEMPGGVKPAVDEDWLELATAPELGNRYEVETYYDGSNRNYTHCYDKSTYTSLWTAYPLNSTHMGSLSRPGSWNYSPNISEGYQANLCSHSYSGDTYSRGHMIPNGSRNGNSVMQKQTFYVTNSVPQRQNKFNGSIWNALEQALQSVAKSEEIYIVTGVAFNKVGETKTVSYVSPADDSSQKCAIPNYFYKVVLKVDKSGDNVTSASTIGFWFEHKDYDKSDYENYAVSVDQIEAWTGFDFFVNLPDAIENSSESNAYWSTFQSF
;
A
#
# COMPACT_ATOMS: atom_id res chain seq x y z
N MET A 1 0.89 -11.41 44.99
CA MET A 1 0.10 -11.38 43.75
C MET A 1 -0.20 -9.91 43.44
N PRO A 2 -0.23 -9.52 42.17
CA PRO A 2 -0.64 -8.17 41.83
C PRO A 2 -2.09 -7.91 42.27
N VAL A 3 -2.37 -6.73 42.74
CA VAL A 3 -3.70 -6.29 43.19
C VAL A 3 -4.39 -5.58 42.04
N GLU A 4 -3.62 -5.03 41.11
CA GLU A 4 -4.10 -4.32 39.93
C GLU A 4 -3.11 -4.49 38.79
N VAL A 5 -3.60 -4.59 37.57
CA VAL A 5 -2.79 -4.57 36.32
C VAL A 5 -3.49 -3.69 35.29
N GLY A 6 -2.72 -3.20 34.34
CA GLY A 6 -3.27 -2.36 33.27
C GLY A 6 -2.21 -1.80 32.36
N PHE A 7 -2.60 -0.76 31.64
CA PHE A 7 -1.73 -0.07 30.70
C PHE A 7 -1.80 1.43 30.92
N TRP A 8 -0.64 2.06 30.92
CA TRP A 8 -0.50 3.48 30.68
C TRP A 8 -0.35 3.71 29.18
N TYR A 9 -1.02 4.69 28.62
CA TYR A 9 -0.93 4.99 27.20
C TYR A 9 -1.02 6.49 26.92
N GLY A 10 -0.58 6.88 25.72
CA GLY A 10 -0.59 8.27 25.26
C GLY A 10 -0.06 8.38 23.83
N THR A 11 0.08 9.59 23.32
CA THR A 11 0.54 9.83 21.93
C THR A 11 2.07 9.90 21.81
N SER A 12 2.81 9.83 22.91
CA SER A 12 4.27 9.73 22.89
C SER A 12 4.80 9.03 24.13
N SER A 13 5.98 8.41 24.03
CA SER A 13 6.65 7.72 25.14
C SER A 13 6.97 8.62 26.33
N ASN A 14 7.09 9.93 26.12
CA ASN A 14 7.33 10.91 27.18
C ASN A 14 6.03 11.45 27.82
N ASN A 15 4.88 11.04 27.32
CA ASN A 15 3.58 11.52 27.75
C ASN A 15 2.54 10.40 27.78
N LEU A 16 2.78 9.40 28.63
CA LEU A 16 1.80 8.36 28.96
C LEU A 16 0.85 8.91 30.03
N ASN A 17 -0.17 9.65 29.63
CA ASN A 17 -1.02 10.44 30.53
C ASN A 17 -2.41 9.85 30.76
N GLN A 18 -2.72 8.72 30.12
CA GLN A 18 -3.96 7.99 30.31
C GLN A 18 -3.65 6.59 30.83
N ASN A 19 -4.53 6.05 31.67
CA ASN A 19 -4.41 4.68 32.11
C ASN A 19 -5.73 3.92 32.00
N VAL A 20 -5.61 2.61 31.89
CA VAL A 20 -6.73 1.71 31.89
C VAL A 20 -6.38 0.47 32.71
N THR A 21 -7.27 0.07 33.59
CA THR A 21 -7.11 -1.12 34.42
C THR A 21 -7.70 -2.34 33.68
N ALA A 22 -6.97 -3.43 33.68
CA ALA A 22 -7.42 -4.72 33.14
C ALA A 22 -7.91 -5.64 34.26
N SER A 23 -8.87 -6.50 33.97
CA SER A 23 -9.30 -7.55 34.88
C SER A 23 -8.34 -8.73 34.80
N LEU A 24 -7.82 -9.17 35.93
CA LEU A 24 -7.10 -10.44 36.04
C LEU A 24 -8.08 -11.58 36.25
N PRO A 25 -7.94 -12.70 35.53
CA PRO A 25 -8.59 -13.93 35.91
C PRO A 25 -8.20 -14.32 37.35
N SER A 26 -9.15 -14.69 38.17
CA SER A 26 -8.96 -14.90 39.60
C SER A 26 -7.81 -15.86 39.93
N GLY A 27 -6.78 -15.35 40.56
CA GLY A 27 -5.84 -16.12 41.38
C GLY A 27 -4.59 -16.69 40.76
N THR A 28 -4.28 -16.46 39.48
CA THR A 28 -3.04 -16.91 38.84
C THR A 28 -2.36 -15.76 38.07
N PRO A 29 -1.01 -15.71 38.06
CA PRO A 29 -0.30 -14.90 37.10
C PRO A 29 -0.66 -15.38 35.69
N GLY A 30 -1.01 -14.47 34.79
CA GLY A 30 -1.39 -14.81 33.42
C GLY A 30 -1.49 -13.58 32.55
N ASP A 31 -1.77 -13.83 31.28
CA ASP A 31 -1.99 -12.76 30.31
C ASP A 31 -3.24 -11.95 30.66
N PHE A 32 -3.18 -10.66 30.42
CA PHE A 32 -4.31 -9.77 30.57
C PHE A 32 -4.45 -8.88 29.34
N SER A 33 -5.67 -8.51 29.05
CA SER A 33 -5.99 -7.62 27.93
C SER A 33 -7.06 -6.61 28.35
N VAL A 34 -7.11 -5.50 27.64
CA VAL A 34 -8.14 -4.48 27.80
C VAL A 34 -8.48 -3.88 26.44
N THR A 35 -9.74 -3.54 26.26
CA THR A 35 -10.16 -2.78 25.08
C THR A 35 -10.11 -1.29 25.41
N LEU A 36 -9.31 -0.56 24.64
CA LEU A 36 -9.27 0.89 24.70
C LEU A 36 -10.43 1.48 23.87
N THR A 37 -11.08 2.48 24.43
CA THR A 37 -12.17 3.23 23.77
C THR A 37 -11.88 4.72 23.79
N GLY A 38 -12.51 5.49 22.91
CA GLY A 38 -12.33 6.94 22.85
C GLY A 38 -10.99 7.38 22.27
N LEU A 39 -10.27 6.47 21.60
CA LEU A 39 -9.07 6.80 20.84
C LEU A 39 -9.43 7.64 19.61
N VAL A 40 -8.52 8.53 19.22
CA VAL A 40 -8.66 9.26 17.95
C VAL A 40 -8.33 8.31 16.82
N PRO A 41 -9.26 8.05 15.91
CA PRO A 41 -9.01 7.18 14.77
C PRO A 41 -7.86 7.69 13.91
N GLY A 42 -6.95 6.79 13.50
CA GLY A 42 -5.78 7.15 12.70
C GLY A 42 -4.57 7.63 13.50
N GLU A 43 -4.71 7.85 14.80
CA GLU A 43 -3.59 8.25 15.64
C GLU A 43 -2.75 7.06 16.09
N THR A 44 -1.44 7.29 16.22
CA THR A 44 -0.51 6.34 16.81
C THR A 44 -0.42 6.59 18.31
N TYR A 45 -0.58 5.53 19.06
CA TYR A 45 -0.45 5.52 20.51
C TYR A 45 0.73 4.65 20.93
N VAL A 46 1.31 5.01 22.06
CA VAL A 46 2.31 4.21 22.76
C VAL A 46 1.73 3.74 24.09
N TYR A 47 2.13 2.58 24.56
CA TYR A 47 1.65 2.04 25.83
C TYR A 47 2.74 1.31 26.58
N GLN A 48 2.57 1.23 27.90
CA GLN A 48 3.41 0.50 28.83
C GLN A 48 2.53 -0.26 29.80
N ALA A 49 2.76 -1.58 29.91
CA ALA A 49 2.06 -2.38 30.89
C ALA A 49 2.53 -2.08 32.32
N TYR A 50 1.62 -2.14 33.27
CA TYR A 50 1.94 -2.02 34.68
C TYR A 50 1.22 -3.06 35.56
N ALA A 51 1.79 -3.33 36.71
CA ALA A 51 1.17 -4.09 37.80
C ALA A 51 1.43 -3.42 39.13
N ILE A 52 0.43 -3.39 40.00
CA ILE A 52 0.62 -2.97 41.41
C ILE A 52 0.77 -4.20 42.28
N VAL A 53 1.96 -4.35 42.88
CA VAL A 53 2.29 -5.47 43.75
C VAL A 53 2.64 -4.91 45.13
N GLN A 54 1.89 -5.28 46.16
CA GLN A 54 2.07 -4.79 47.51
C GLN A 54 2.16 -3.25 47.64
N GLY A 55 1.37 -2.54 46.83
CA GLY A 55 1.35 -1.08 46.80
C GLY A 55 2.45 -0.43 45.97
N THR A 56 3.31 -1.21 45.32
CA THR A 56 4.39 -0.71 44.46
C THR A 56 4.08 -0.98 43.01
N GLY A 57 4.20 0.04 42.14
CA GLY A 57 4.04 -0.11 40.68
C GLY A 57 5.26 -0.77 40.06
N VAL A 58 5.03 -1.80 39.29
CA VAL A 58 6.04 -2.47 38.44
C VAL A 58 5.60 -2.26 36.97
N TYR A 59 6.52 -1.86 36.11
CA TYR A 59 6.26 -1.52 34.73
C TYR A 59 7.03 -2.44 33.77
N SER A 60 6.50 -2.66 32.58
CA SER A 60 7.25 -3.35 31.53
C SER A 60 8.53 -2.58 31.18
N SER A 61 9.57 -3.29 30.79
CA SER A 61 10.85 -2.68 30.41
C SER A 61 10.79 -1.91 29.10
N GLN A 62 9.78 -2.18 28.28
CA GLN A 62 9.59 -1.58 26.97
C GLN A 62 8.26 -0.84 26.91
N VAL A 63 8.27 0.22 26.13
CA VAL A 63 7.08 0.95 25.68
C VAL A 63 6.78 0.50 24.26
N GLU A 64 5.60 -0.03 24.05
CA GLU A 64 5.14 -0.56 22.78
C GLU A 64 4.27 0.45 22.06
N THR A 65 4.12 0.26 20.77
CA THR A 65 3.34 1.17 19.92
C THR A 65 2.17 0.42 19.30
N PHE A 66 1.02 1.05 19.24
CA PHE A 66 -0.11 0.58 18.45
C PHE A 66 -0.77 1.75 17.74
N TRP A 67 -1.48 1.42 16.68
CA TRP A 67 -2.25 2.38 15.92
C TRP A 67 -3.75 2.18 16.19
N ALA A 68 -4.48 3.29 16.43
CA ALA A 68 -5.93 3.26 16.62
C ALA A 68 -6.63 3.14 15.25
N PRO A 69 -7.27 1.99 14.91
CA PRO A 69 -7.87 1.83 13.60
C PRO A 69 -8.98 2.85 13.38
N SER A 70 -9.00 3.48 12.22
CA SER A 70 -10.13 4.28 11.77
C SER A 70 -11.26 3.33 11.39
N THR A 71 -12.31 3.28 12.19
CA THR A 71 -13.42 2.35 11.98
C THR A 71 -14.44 2.84 10.94
N GLN A 72 -14.30 4.07 10.46
CA GLN A 72 -15.31 4.64 9.56
C GLN A 72 -14.75 5.32 8.31
N PHE A 73 -13.47 5.74 8.34
CA PHE A 73 -12.96 6.63 7.31
C PHE A 73 -11.42 6.60 7.30
N VAL A 74 -10.83 6.38 6.16
CA VAL A 74 -9.39 6.48 5.92
C VAL A 74 -9.18 7.62 4.93
N GLU A 75 -8.63 8.71 5.40
CA GLU A 75 -8.28 9.84 4.55
C GLU A 75 -7.05 9.50 3.70
N MET A 76 -7.06 9.94 2.44
CA MET A 76 -5.86 9.87 1.63
C MET A 76 -4.88 10.95 2.10
N PRO A 77 -3.65 10.56 2.45
CA PRO A 77 -2.70 11.50 3.06
C PRO A 77 -2.14 12.52 2.06
N GLY A 78 -2.28 12.23 0.76
CA GLY A 78 -1.60 12.98 -0.29
C GLY A 78 -0.08 12.85 -0.23
N GLY A 79 0.60 13.58 -1.08
CA GLY A 79 2.06 13.65 -1.12
C GLY A 79 2.54 15.08 -0.84
N VAL A 80 3.57 15.21 -0.02
CA VAL A 80 4.15 16.51 0.34
C VAL A 80 5.57 16.72 -0.20
N LYS A 81 6.20 15.65 -0.69
CA LYS A 81 7.54 15.68 -1.27
C LYS A 81 7.77 14.44 -2.15
N PRO A 82 8.79 14.46 -3.05
CA PRO A 82 9.23 13.27 -3.75
C PRO A 82 9.53 12.13 -2.79
N ALA A 83 9.17 10.92 -3.17
CA ALA A 83 9.27 9.73 -2.31
C ALA A 83 10.72 9.40 -1.93
N VAL A 84 11.63 9.54 -2.91
CA VAL A 84 13.08 9.34 -2.76
C VAL A 84 13.82 10.38 -3.59
N ASP A 85 15.09 10.63 -3.26
CA ASP A 85 15.98 11.56 -4.00
C ASP A 85 16.68 10.78 -5.13
N GLU A 86 15.92 10.48 -6.19
CA GLU A 86 16.36 9.72 -7.36
C GLU A 86 15.68 10.28 -8.62
N ASP A 87 16.33 10.20 -9.77
CA ASP A 87 15.85 10.73 -11.07
C ASP A 87 14.89 9.77 -11.81
N TRP A 88 14.28 8.82 -11.12
CA TRP A 88 13.44 7.82 -11.76
C TRP A 88 12.08 8.38 -12.16
N LEU A 89 11.70 8.15 -13.42
CA LEU A 89 10.51 8.76 -14.01
C LEU A 89 9.19 8.21 -13.46
N GLU A 90 9.19 7.00 -12.88
CA GLU A 90 7.99 6.40 -12.26
C GLU A 90 7.66 6.95 -10.87
N LEU A 91 8.51 7.76 -10.27
CA LEU A 91 8.31 8.19 -8.89
C LEU A 91 7.11 9.11 -8.73
N ALA A 92 6.49 8.98 -7.56
CA ALA A 92 5.42 9.83 -7.07
C ALA A 92 5.83 10.52 -5.78
N THR A 93 5.06 11.53 -5.37
CA THR A 93 5.18 12.10 -4.03
C THR A 93 4.74 11.11 -2.96
N ALA A 94 5.27 11.27 -1.76
CA ALA A 94 4.91 10.51 -0.58
C ALA A 94 4.44 11.45 0.56
N PRO A 95 3.61 10.96 1.47
CA PRO A 95 3.25 11.70 2.68
C PRO A 95 4.49 11.88 3.58
N GLU A 96 4.37 12.71 4.61
CA GLU A 96 5.38 12.79 5.66
C GLU A 96 5.68 11.39 6.24
N LEU A 97 6.93 10.95 6.09
CA LEU A 97 7.37 9.67 6.62
C LEU A 97 7.42 9.72 8.14
N GLY A 98 7.09 8.62 8.77
CA GLY A 98 7.06 8.51 10.22
C GLY A 98 6.61 7.12 10.65
N ASN A 99 5.99 7.02 11.81
CA ASN A 99 5.57 5.72 12.34
C ASN A 99 4.53 5.01 11.47
N ARG A 100 3.78 5.73 10.63
CA ARG A 100 2.71 5.17 9.81
C ARG A 100 3.16 4.79 8.40
N TYR A 101 3.85 5.68 7.70
CA TYR A 101 4.21 5.48 6.30
C TYR A 101 5.69 5.14 6.16
N GLU A 102 5.97 4.27 5.20
CA GLU A 102 7.33 3.84 4.88
C GLU A 102 7.46 3.75 3.36
N VAL A 103 8.56 4.33 2.82
CA VAL A 103 8.90 4.23 1.41
C VAL A 103 10.10 3.33 1.28
N GLU A 104 9.94 2.27 0.49
CA GLU A 104 10.97 1.27 0.28
C GLU A 104 11.18 0.98 -1.19
N THR A 105 12.44 0.84 -1.58
CA THR A 105 12.83 0.40 -2.93
C THR A 105 13.50 -0.95 -2.88
N TYR A 106 13.06 -1.84 -3.76
CA TYR A 106 13.62 -3.19 -3.89
C TYR A 106 14.50 -3.30 -5.12
N TYR A 107 15.57 -4.08 -4.99
CA TYR A 107 16.60 -4.24 -6.00
C TYR A 107 16.95 -5.70 -6.27
N ASP A 108 17.45 -5.97 -7.48
CA ASP A 108 18.29 -7.12 -7.80
C ASP A 108 19.71 -6.62 -8.12
N GLY A 109 20.61 -6.74 -7.17
CA GLY A 109 21.91 -6.06 -7.25
C GLY A 109 21.77 -4.55 -7.32
N SER A 110 22.20 -3.92 -8.41
CA SER A 110 22.03 -2.50 -8.67
C SER A 110 20.77 -2.16 -9.47
N ASN A 111 20.03 -3.18 -9.93
CA ASN A 111 18.84 -2.97 -10.76
C ASN A 111 17.62 -2.77 -9.87
N ARG A 112 17.02 -1.58 -9.92
CA ARG A 112 15.78 -1.31 -9.17
C ARG A 112 14.63 -2.17 -9.72
N ASN A 113 13.84 -2.71 -8.81
CA ASN A 113 12.64 -3.48 -9.13
C ASN A 113 11.39 -2.60 -9.07
N TYR A 114 11.08 -2.10 -7.89
CA TYR A 114 9.99 -1.17 -7.65
C TYR A 114 10.21 -0.39 -6.36
N THR A 115 9.57 0.77 -6.27
CA THR A 115 9.44 1.56 -5.05
C THR A 115 7.98 1.55 -4.62
N HIS A 116 7.70 1.45 -3.33
CA HIS A 116 6.35 1.58 -2.83
C HIS A 116 6.25 2.50 -1.62
N CYS A 117 5.10 3.12 -1.44
CA CYS A 117 4.71 3.83 -0.23
C CYS A 117 3.74 2.95 0.56
N TYR A 118 4.22 2.38 1.66
CA TYR A 118 3.47 1.43 2.48
C TYR A 118 2.86 2.11 3.70
N ASP A 119 1.56 1.91 3.92
CA ASP A 119 0.83 2.35 5.10
C ASP A 119 0.73 1.19 6.10
N LYS A 120 1.52 1.24 7.15
CA LYS A 120 1.56 0.24 8.23
C LYS A 120 0.24 0.11 8.99
N SER A 121 -0.60 1.13 8.93
CA SER A 121 -1.88 1.17 9.63
C SER A 121 -3.01 0.46 8.90
N THR A 122 -2.95 0.45 7.57
CA THR A 122 -3.93 -0.22 6.71
C THR A 122 -3.43 -1.55 6.18
N TYR A 123 -2.14 -1.87 6.42
CA TYR A 123 -1.44 -3.02 5.85
C TYR A 123 -1.45 -3.03 4.32
N THR A 124 -1.28 -1.85 3.71
CA THR A 124 -1.46 -1.69 2.26
C THR A 124 -0.46 -0.70 1.70
N SER A 125 0.11 -0.98 0.54
CA SER A 125 0.82 0.05 -0.22
C SER A 125 -0.19 1.00 -0.84
N LEU A 126 -0.06 2.31 -0.56
CA LEU A 126 -0.87 3.36 -1.16
C LEU A 126 -0.60 3.46 -2.66
N TRP A 127 0.67 3.30 -3.03
CA TRP A 127 1.10 3.15 -4.41
C TRP A 127 2.40 2.32 -4.51
N THR A 128 2.62 1.75 -5.69
CA THR A 128 3.82 1.00 -6.08
C THR A 128 4.23 1.45 -7.49
N ALA A 129 5.44 1.99 -7.61
CA ALA A 129 5.99 2.60 -8.81
C ALA A 129 7.10 1.75 -9.41
N TYR A 130 7.07 1.52 -10.72
CA TYR A 130 8.04 0.64 -11.37
C TYR A 130 8.15 0.87 -12.88
N PRO A 131 9.38 0.74 -13.45
CA PRO A 131 9.57 0.67 -14.90
C PRO A 131 9.15 -0.71 -15.42
N LEU A 132 8.67 -0.79 -16.63
CA LEU A 132 8.33 -2.04 -17.30
C LEU A 132 8.74 -2.01 -18.77
N ASN A 133 9.54 -2.99 -19.16
CA ASN A 133 9.91 -3.26 -20.55
C ASN A 133 10.04 -4.78 -20.80
N SER A 134 10.38 -5.18 -22.00
CA SER A 134 10.46 -6.59 -22.41
C SER A 134 11.44 -7.43 -21.57
N THR A 135 12.50 -6.84 -21.01
CA THR A 135 13.52 -7.58 -20.23
C THR A 135 13.02 -8.00 -18.85
N HIS A 136 12.01 -7.33 -18.31
CA HIS A 136 11.38 -7.68 -17.05
C HIS A 136 10.47 -8.90 -17.15
N MET A 137 9.96 -9.18 -18.35
CA MET A 137 8.97 -10.23 -18.61
C MET A 137 9.63 -11.47 -19.20
N GLY A 138 9.11 -12.65 -18.87
CA GLY A 138 9.62 -13.93 -19.33
C GLY A 138 8.62 -15.06 -19.08
N SER A 139 9.14 -16.24 -18.74
CA SER A 139 8.34 -17.44 -18.57
C SER A 139 8.62 -18.21 -17.28
N LEU A 140 9.23 -17.57 -16.29
CA LEU A 140 9.45 -18.21 -14.99
C LEU A 140 8.11 -18.58 -14.34
N SER A 141 8.07 -19.79 -13.81
CA SER A 141 6.93 -20.27 -13.04
C SER A 141 6.68 -19.40 -11.81
N ARG A 142 5.40 -19.24 -11.46
CA ARG A 142 4.99 -18.48 -10.29
C ARG A 142 5.64 -19.04 -9.02
N PRO A 143 6.24 -18.21 -8.12
CA PRO A 143 6.71 -18.63 -6.81
C PRO A 143 5.60 -19.31 -6.00
N GLY A 144 5.98 -20.35 -5.24
CA GLY A 144 5.04 -21.14 -4.45
C GLY A 144 4.61 -20.50 -3.11
N SER A 145 5.31 -19.44 -2.68
CA SER A 145 5.08 -18.84 -1.35
C SER A 145 5.09 -17.32 -1.38
N TRP A 146 4.33 -16.73 -0.47
CA TRP A 146 4.43 -15.34 -0.08
C TRP A 146 5.38 -15.22 1.12
N ASN A 147 6.03 -14.08 1.27
CA ASN A 147 7.00 -13.85 2.33
C ASN A 147 6.83 -12.44 2.90
N TYR A 148 7.29 -12.24 4.12
CA TYR A 148 7.46 -10.89 4.64
C TYR A 148 8.55 -10.15 3.86
N SER A 149 8.35 -8.85 3.66
CA SER A 149 9.40 -7.97 3.18
C SER A 149 10.51 -7.89 4.22
N PRO A 150 11.79 -8.03 3.84
CA PRO A 150 12.89 -7.94 4.79
C PRO A 150 13.15 -6.52 5.31
N ASN A 151 12.63 -5.49 4.59
CA ASN A 151 12.91 -4.09 4.88
C ASN A 151 11.92 -3.48 5.87
N ILE A 152 10.75 -4.11 6.08
CA ILE A 152 9.71 -3.65 7.00
C ILE A 152 9.56 -4.68 8.12
N SER A 153 9.53 -4.24 9.38
CA SER A 153 9.35 -5.14 10.52
C SER A 153 8.06 -5.97 10.38
N GLU A 154 8.13 -7.27 10.67
CA GLU A 154 7.01 -8.21 10.51
C GLU A 154 5.73 -7.76 11.22
N GLY A 155 5.85 -7.16 12.41
CA GLY A 155 4.70 -6.65 13.17
C GLY A 155 3.88 -5.56 12.46
N TYR A 156 4.45 -4.94 11.43
CA TYR A 156 3.76 -3.96 10.58
C TYR A 156 3.30 -4.53 9.25
N GLN A 157 3.44 -5.83 9.04
CA GLN A 157 3.02 -6.51 7.81
C GLN A 157 1.83 -7.44 8.10
N ALA A 158 0.94 -7.57 7.12
CA ALA A 158 -0.19 -8.48 7.25
C ALA A 158 0.28 -9.95 7.26
N ASN A 159 -0.29 -10.77 8.13
CA ASN A 159 0.03 -12.19 8.22
C ASN A 159 -0.59 -12.99 7.05
N LEU A 160 0.00 -12.82 5.87
CA LEU A 160 -0.49 -13.35 4.59
C LEU A 160 0.50 -14.34 3.94
N CYS A 161 1.52 -14.80 4.64
CA CYS A 161 2.52 -15.71 4.06
C CYS A 161 1.92 -17.07 3.71
N SER A 162 1.23 -17.71 4.65
CA SER A 162 0.67 -19.06 4.49
C SER A 162 -0.68 -19.04 3.78
N HIS A 163 -1.60 -18.19 4.23
CA HIS A 163 -2.96 -18.09 3.70
C HIS A 163 -3.28 -16.67 3.22
N SER A 164 -4.39 -16.55 2.51
CA SER A 164 -4.92 -15.26 2.05
C SER A 164 -5.77 -14.61 3.15
N TYR A 165 -6.59 -13.65 2.77
CA TYR A 165 -7.61 -13.07 3.63
C TYR A 165 -8.68 -14.10 3.97
N SER A 166 -9.38 -13.90 5.09
CA SER A 166 -10.49 -14.73 5.52
C SER A 166 -11.67 -14.65 4.54
N GLY A 167 -12.32 -15.80 4.31
CA GLY A 167 -13.41 -15.93 3.33
C GLY A 167 -12.90 -15.98 1.88
N ASP A 168 -13.83 -16.05 0.92
CA ASP A 168 -13.52 -16.30 -0.50
C ASP A 168 -13.65 -15.07 -1.38
N THR A 169 -13.95 -13.90 -0.80
CA THR A 169 -14.20 -12.68 -1.58
C THR A 169 -12.90 -12.02 -2.03
N TYR A 170 -11.89 -11.99 -1.16
CA TYR A 170 -10.65 -11.25 -1.38
C TYR A 170 -9.45 -12.15 -1.52
N SER A 171 -8.60 -11.83 -2.48
CA SER A 171 -7.29 -12.43 -2.66
C SER A 171 -6.17 -11.45 -2.31
N ARG A 172 -4.95 -11.96 -2.20
CA ARG A 172 -3.72 -11.18 -2.18
C ARG A 172 -3.50 -10.57 -3.56
N GLY A 173 -4.16 -9.43 -3.84
CA GLY A 173 -4.01 -8.72 -5.10
C GLY A 173 -2.64 -8.07 -5.18
N HIS A 174 -1.91 -8.29 -6.28
CA HIS A 174 -0.60 -7.69 -6.49
C HIS A 174 -0.72 -6.22 -6.89
N MET A 175 0.12 -5.37 -6.31
CA MET A 175 0.31 -3.99 -6.78
C MET A 175 1.21 -3.98 -8.03
N ILE A 176 2.41 -4.58 -7.96
CA ILE A 176 3.17 -4.94 -9.16
C ILE A 176 2.91 -6.42 -9.48
N PRO A 177 2.35 -6.76 -10.66
CA PRO A 177 1.95 -8.12 -10.96
C PRO A 177 3.14 -9.03 -11.24
N ASN A 178 2.99 -10.31 -10.89
CA ASN A 178 3.98 -11.37 -11.18
C ASN A 178 4.41 -11.39 -12.65
N GLY A 179 3.46 -11.25 -13.58
CA GLY A 179 3.72 -11.27 -15.03
C GLY A 179 4.65 -10.15 -15.51
N SER A 180 4.75 -9.05 -14.76
CA SER A 180 5.63 -7.93 -15.07
C SER A 180 7.06 -8.14 -14.54
N ARG A 181 7.36 -9.26 -13.86
CA ARG A 181 8.69 -9.55 -13.29
C ARG A 181 9.13 -11.01 -13.47
N ASN A 182 8.40 -11.81 -14.23
CA ASN A 182 8.71 -13.22 -14.44
C ASN A 182 9.85 -13.50 -15.44
N GLY A 183 10.60 -12.49 -15.83
CA GLY A 183 11.87 -12.60 -16.55
C GLY A 183 13.09 -12.70 -15.63
N ASN A 184 12.94 -12.31 -14.37
CA ASN A 184 14.02 -12.31 -13.36
C ASN A 184 13.52 -12.93 -12.05
N SER A 185 14.20 -13.98 -11.57
CA SER A 185 13.74 -14.75 -10.41
C SER A 185 13.82 -14.00 -9.07
N VAL A 186 14.74 -13.06 -8.92
CA VAL A 186 14.87 -12.23 -7.70
C VAL A 186 13.75 -11.21 -7.69
N MET A 187 13.61 -10.43 -8.77
CA MET A 187 12.55 -9.43 -8.90
C MET A 187 11.16 -10.06 -8.81
N GLN A 188 10.97 -11.24 -9.40
CA GLN A 188 9.71 -11.98 -9.32
C GLN A 188 9.36 -12.36 -7.88
N LYS A 189 10.31 -12.87 -7.10
CA LYS A 189 10.08 -13.22 -5.68
C LYS A 189 9.70 -12.00 -4.85
N GLN A 190 10.25 -10.84 -5.14
CA GLN A 190 9.92 -9.59 -4.45
C GLN A 190 8.47 -9.15 -4.70
N THR A 191 7.87 -9.53 -5.84
CA THR A 191 6.44 -9.27 -6.06
C THR A 191 5.53 -10.10 -5.14
N PHE A 192 6.07 -11.14 -4.49
CA PHE A 192 5.39 -11.97 -3.49
C PHE A 192 5.71 -11.57 -2.04
N TYR A 193 6.21 -10.37 -1.81
CA TYR A 193 6.18 -9.78 -0.47
C TYR A 193 4.74 -9.41 -0.11
N VAL A 194 4.34 -9.70 1.13
CA VAL A 194 2.97 -9.42 1.61
C VAL A 194 2.66 -7.92 1.57
N THR A 195 3.69 -7.07 1.61
CA THR A 195 3.57 -5.61 1.44
C THR A 195 3.21 -5.18 0.03
N ASN A 196 3.40 -6.04 -0.97
CA ASN A 196 2.94 -5.84 -2.35
C ASN A 196 1.52 -6.37 -2.58
N SER A 197 0.83 -6.81 -1.54
CA SER A 197 -0.52 -7.33 -1.64
C SER A 197 -1.55 -6.38 -1.01
N VAL A 198 -2.74 -6.41 -1.55
CA VAL A 198 -3.89 -5.64 -1.09
C VAL A 198 -5.15 -6.51 -1.17
N PRO A 199 -6.15 -6.33 -0.25
CA PRO A 199 -7.42 -7.03 -0.39
C PRO A 199 -8.09 -6.67 -1.72
N GLN A 200 -8.18 -7.62 -2.65
CA GLN A 200 -8.73 -7.41 -3.98
C GLN A 200 -9.78 -8.47 -4.30
N ARG A 201 -10.98 -8.06 -4.75
CA ARG A 201 -12.04 -8.97 -5.14
C ARG A 201 -11.56 -9.90 -6.26
N GLN A 202 -11.56 -11.22 -6.01
CA GLN A 202 -10.83 -12.17 -6.87
C GLN A 202 -11.46 -12.33 -8.25
N ASN A 203 -12.73 -12.69 -8.32
CA ASN A 203 -13.27 -13.25 -9.57
C ASN A 203 -13.61 -12.20 -10.62
N LYS A 204 -14.30 -11.13 -10.23
CA LYS A 204 -14.86 -10.15 -11.15
C LYS A 204 -14.13 -8.78 -11.14
N PHE A 205 -13.03 -8.69 -10.42
CA PHE A 205 -12.13 -7.54 -10.44
C PHE A 205 -10.71 -7.98 -10.80
N ASN A 206 -9.98 -8.62 -9.87
CA ASN A 206 -8.59 -9.05 -10.07
C ASN A 206 -8.46 -9.99 -11.28
N GLY A 207 -9.27 -11.03 -11.37
CA GLY A 207 -9.26 -12.01 -12.47
C GLY A 207 -10.01 -11.56 -13.73
N SER A 208 -10.52 -10.34 -13.78
CA SER A 208 -11.31 -9.80 -14.90
C SER A 208 -10.71 -8.50 -15.42
N ILE A 209 -11.34 -7.34 -15.14
CA ILE A 209 -10.98 -6.04 -15.71
C ILE A 209 -9.56 -5.60 -15.34
N TRP A 210 -9.14 -5.86 -14.09
CA TRP A 210 -7.80 -5.52 -13.64
C TRP A 210 -6.72 -6.30 -14.38
N ASN A 211 -6.89 -7.63 -14.49
CA ASN A 211 -5.98 -8.49 -15.25
C ASN A 211 -5.97 -8.12 -16.75
N ALA A 212 -7.10 -7.70 -17.34
CA ALA A 212 -7.15 -7.25 -18.71
C ALA A 212 -6.28 -5.99 -18.94
N LEU A 213 -6.37 -5.02 -18.03
CA LEU A 213 -5.52 -3.84 -18.06
C LEU A 213 -4.03 -4.21 -17.89
N GLU A 214 -3.69 -5.09 -16.93
CA GLU A 214 -2.32 -5.55 -16.74
C GLU A 214 -1.74 -6.21 -17.99
N GLN A 215 -2.50 -7.07 -18.66
CA GLN A 215 -2.08 -7.70 -19.90
C GLN A 215 -1.91 -6.70 -21.06
N ALA A 216 -2.76 -5.68 -21.14
CA ALA A 216 -2.64 -4.62 -22.13
C ALA A 216 -1.34 -3.82 -21.92
N LEU A 217 -1.03 -3.42 -20.67
CA LEU A 217 0.20 -2.72 -20.35
C LEU A 217 1.44 -3.59 -20.60
N GLN A 218 1.40 -4.87 -20.23
CA GLN A 218 2.47 -5.82 -20.54
C GLN A 218 2.65 -5.98 -22.06
N SER A 219 1.58 -5.87 -22.86
CA SER A 219 1.68 -5.91 -24.31
C SER A 219 2.39 -4.69 -24.88
N VAL A 220 2.08 -3.49 -24.39
CA VAL A 220 2.80 -2.24 -24.75
C VAL A 220 4.28 -2.38 -24.38
N ALA A 221 4.56 -2.86 -23.20
CA ALA A 221 5.93 -3.00 -22.66
C ALA A 221 6.82 -4.03 -23.41
N LYS A 222 6.27 -4.79 -24.35
CA LYS A 222 7.08 -5.67 -25.23
C LYS A 222 7.89 -4.91 -26.27
N SER A 223 7.40 -3.77 -26.70
CA SER A 223 8.04 -2.92 -27.74
C SER A 223 8.61 -1.62 -27.19
N GLU A 224 8.14 -1.16 -26.06
CA GLU A 224 8.43 0.14 -25.48
C GLU A 224 8.75 0.02 -23.99
N GLU A 225 9.49 0.95 -23.43
CA GLU A 225 9.58 1.09 -21.98
C GLU A 225 8.45 2.00 -21.49
N ILE A 226 7.73 1.54 -20.48
CA ILE A 226 6.69 2.31 -19.81
C ILE A 226 6.98 2.41 -18.30
N TYR A 227 6.51 3.47 -17.70
CA TYR A 227 6.63 3.73 -16.28
C TYR A 227 5.25 3.69 -15.66
N ILE A 228 5.06 2.89 -14.63
CA ILE A 228 3.75 2.59 -14.06
C ILE A 228 3.74 2.90 -12.57
N VAL A 229 2.70 3.60 -12.10
CA VAL A 229 2.32 3.62 -10.70
C VAL A 229 0.98 2.90 -10.55
N THR A 230 0.96 1.85 -9.75
CA THR A 230 -0.27 1.17 -9.33
C THR A 230 -0.61 1.64 -7.93
N GLY A 231 -1.84 2.07 -7.72
CA GLY A 231 -2.24 2.55 -6.41
C GLY A 231 -3.64 2.16 -6.00
N VAL A 232 -3.94 2.46 -4.74
CA VAL A 232 -5.26 2.32 -4.14
C VAL A 232 -5.67 3.61 -3.47
N ALA A 233 -6.98 3.81 -3.35
CA ALA A 233 -7.54 4.88 -2.54
C ALA A 233 -8.67 4.36 -1.67
N PHE A 234 -8.67 4.79 -0.42
CA PHE A 234 -9.77 4.51 0.51
C PHE A 234 -10.88 5.52 0.32
N ASN A 235 -10.51 6.77 0.07
CA ASN A 235 -11.41 7.88 -0.26
C ASN A 235 -10.73 8.75 -1.32
N LYS A 236 -11.52 9.53 -2.05
CA LYS A 236 -11.00 10.68 -2.79
C LYS A 236 -10.75 11.82 -1.80
N VAL A 237 -9.90 12.77 -2.16
CA VAL A 237 -9.72 13.99 -1.36
C VAL A 237 -11.07 14.65 -1.12
N GLY A 238 -11.40 14.89 0.14
CA GLY A 238 -12.69 15.48 0.58
C GLY A 238 -13.88 14.51 0.59
N GLU A 239 -13.70 13.23 0.22
CA GLU A 239 -14.75 12.21 0.33
C GLU A 239 -14.72 11.56 1.72
N THR A 240 -15.90 11.14 2.21
CA THR A 240 -16.08 10.47 3.50
C THR A 240 -16.78 9.12 3.37
N LYS A 241 -16.35 8.30 2.41
CA LYS A 241 -16.90 6.97 2.18
C LYS A 241 -16.39 5.98 3.23
N THR A 242 -17.28 5.11 3.71
CA THR A 242 -16.92 4.07 4.68
C THR A 242 -15.89 3.11 4.10
N VAL A 243 -14.87 2.78 4.90
CA VAL A 243 -13.87 1.76 4.61
C VAL A 243 -14.21 0.49 5.37
N SER A 244 -14.24 -0.62 4.68
CA SER A 244 -14.41 -1.96 5.27
C SER A 244 -13.05 -2.61 5.51
N TYR A 245 -13.04 -3.66 6.34
CA TYR A 245 -11.82 -4.37 6.71
C TYR A 245 -11.99 -5.88 6.53
N VAL A 246 -10.89 -6.55 6.25
CA VAL A 246 -10.80 -8.01 6.22
C VAL A 246 -9.56 -8.45 7.00
N SER A 247 -9.64 -9.57 7.70
CA SER A 247 -8.49 -10.13 8.40
C SER A 247 -7.76 -11.15 7.53
N PRO A 248 -6.43 -11.32 7.73
CA PRO A 248 -5.76 -12.54 7.29
C PRO A 248 -6.47 -13.77 7.86
N ALA A 249 -6.45 -14.89 7.11
CA ALA A 249 -7.11 -16.12 7.58
C ALA A 249 -6.47 -16.69 8.86
N ASP A 250 -5.17 -16.47 9.03
CA ASP A 250 -4.39 -16.96 10.18
C ASP A 250 -4.34 -15.98 11.35
N ASP A 251 -4.83 -14.75 11.18
CA ASP A 251 -4.79 -13.73 12.23
C ASP A 251 -6.03 -12.83 12.22
N SER A 252 -7.01 -13.18 13.00
CA SER A 252 -8.26 -12.42 13.11
C SER A 252 -8.10 -11.08 13.85
N SER A 253 -6.98 -10.85 14.52
CA SER A 253 -6.69 -9.60 15.22
C SER A 253 -6.25 -8.48 14.28
N GLN A 254 -5.55 -8.81 13.19
CA GLN A 254 -5.18 -7.86 12.16
C GLN A 254 -6.39 -7.46 11.32
N LYS A 255 -6.46 -6.19 10.94
CA LYS A 255 -7.54 -5.60 10.14
C LYS A 255 -6.95 -4.87 8.94
N CYS A 256 -6.88 -5.57 7.81
CA CYS A 256 -6.44 -4.97 6.55
C CYS A 256 -7.58 -4.15 5.95
N ALA A 257 -7.32 -2.89 5.66
CA ALA A 257 -8.32 -2.02 5.06
C ALA A 257 -8.60 -2.44 3.61
N ILE A 258 -9.86 -2.49 3.22
CA ILE A 258 -10.28 -2.80 1.86
C ILE A 258 -10.40 -1.49 1.10
N PRO A 259 -9.58 -1.24 0.07
CA PRO A 259 -9.68 -0.02 -0.73
C PRO A 259 -11.04 0.12 -1.40
N ASN A 260 -11.56 1.34 -1.44
CA ASN A 260 -12.75 1.66 -2.21
C ASN A 260 -12.46 1.83 -3.69
N TYR A 261 -11.18 2.14 -4.02
CA TYR A 261 -10.74 2.42 -5.38
C TYR A 261 -9.37 1.81 -5.67
N PHE A 262 -9.15 1.47 -6.92
CA PHE A 262 -7.86 1.09 -7.49
C PHE A 262 -7.54 1.98 -8.69
N TYR A 263 -6.26 2.31 -8.87
CA TYR A 263 -5.84 3.08 -10.03
C TYR A 263 -4.50 2.60 -10.58
N LYS A 264 -4.26 2.94 -11.84
CA LYS A 264 -2.92 2.93 -12.46
C LYS A 264 -2.73 4.25 -13.18
N VAL A 265 -1.53 4.81 -13.07
CA VAL A 265 -1.05 5.86 -13.97
C VAL A 265 0.15 5.33 -14.74
N VAL A 266 0.22 5.66 -16.01
CA VAL A 266 1.20 5.11 -16.94
C VAL A 266 1.81 6.24 -17.76
N LEU A 267 3.11 6.19 -17.93
CA LEU A 267 3.90 7.16 -18.67
C LEU A 267 4.69 6.45 -19.77
N LYS A 268 4.72 7.05 -20.97
CA LYS A 268 5.71 6.82 -22.03
C LYS A 268 6.48 8.10 -22.26
N VAL A 269 7.74 7.97 -22.70
CA VAL A 269 8.59 9.13 -23.01
C VAL A 269 9.39 8.89 -24.28
N ASP A 270 9.57 9.96 -25.05
CA ASP A 270 10.65 10.04 -26.05
C ASP A 270 11.88 10.68 -25.41
N LYS A 271 13.03 10.19 -25.79
CA LYS A 271 14.32 10.71 -25.29
C LYS A 271 15.26 11.05 -26.44
N SER A 272 16.04 12.09 -26.23
CA SER A 272 17.23 12.40 -27.05
C SER A 272 18.46 12.34 -26.15
N GLY A 273 19.22 11.24 -26.23
CA GLY A 273 20.19 10.89 -25.20
C GLY A 273 19.47 10.62 -23.86
N ASP A 274 19.94 11.26 -22.79
CA ASP A 274 19.35 11.13 -21.46
C ASP A 274 18.17 12.11 -21.21
N ASN A 275 17.94 13.06 -22.13
CA ASN A 275 16.91 14.07 -21.96
C ASN A 275 15.55 13.60 -22.47
N VAL A 276 14.51 13.72 -21.67
CA VAL A 276 13.11 13.56 -22.08
C VAL A 276 12.75 14.73 -22.99
N THR A 277 12.21 14.42 -24.17
CA THR A 277 11.81 15.43 -25.19
C THR A 277 10.30 15.55 -25.35
N SER A 278 9.56 14.47 -25.10
CA SER A 278 8.11 14.44 -25.07
C SER A 278 7.63 13.30 -24.16
N ALA A 279 6.38 13.37 -23.72
CA ALA A 279 5.76 12.36 -22.90
C ALA A 279 4.28 12.16 -23.27
N SER A 280 3.77 10.98 -23.01
CA SER A 280 2.35 10.68 -23.04
C SER A 280 1.97 9.93 -21.76
N THR A 281 0.91 10.35 -21.10
CA THR A 281 0.42 9.73 -19.88
C THR A 281 -1.03 9.27 -20.04
N ILE A 282 -1.45 8.33 -19.19
CA ILE A 282 -2.82 7.88 -19.07
C ILE A 282 -3.08 7.39 -17.66
N GLY A 283 -4.25 7.70 -17.13
CA GLY A 283 -4.76 7.17 -15.87
C GLY A 283 -5.88 6.16 -16.09
N PHE A 284 -6.05 5.25 -15.15
CA PHE A 284 -7.22 4.36 -15.05
C PHE A 284 -7.70 4.36 -13.61
N TRP A 285 -9.02 4.53 -13.42
CA TRP A 285 -9.62 4.59 -12.09
C TRP A 285 -10.83 3.67 -11.99
N PHE A 286 -10.81 2.78 -11.01
CA PHE A 286 -11.85 1.78 -10.78
C PHE A 286 -12.41 1.87 -9.37
N GLU A 287 -13.72 1.82 -9.24
CA GLU A 287 -14.34 1.44 -7.98
C GLU A 287 -14.04 -0.05 -7.67
N HIS A 288 -13.80 -0.39 -6.43
CA HIS A 288 -13.55 -1.76 -6.02
C HIS A 288 -14.84 -2.56 -5.94
N LYS A 289 -15.35 -2.96 -7.08
CA LYS A 289 -16.60 -3.73 -7.23
C LYS A 289 -16.46 -4.84 -8.28
N ASP A 290 -17.51 -5.59 -8.48
CA ASP A 290 -17.57 -6.59 -9.54
C ASP A 290 -17.80 -5.93 -10.90
N TYR A 291 -17.10 -6.42 -11.93
CA TYR A 291 -17.23 -6.01 -13.32
C TYR A 291 -17.57 -7.24 -14.16
N ASP A 292 -18.64 -7.13 -14.94
CA ASP A 292 -19.09 -8.23 -15.84
C ASP A 292 -18.33 -8.24 -17.17
N LYS A 293 -17.63 -7.15 -17.51
CA LYS A 293 -16.83 -6.99 -18.71
C LYS A 293 -15.43 -6.54 -18.38
N SER A 294 -14.51 -6.79 -19.30
CA SER A 294 -13.08 -6.43 -19.15
C SER A 294 -12.72 -5.19 -19.99
N ASP A 295 -13.68 -4.31 -20.24
CA ASP A 295 -13.56 -3.08 -21.03
C ASP A 295 -12.90 -1.94 -20.22
N TYR A 296 -11.67 -2.15 -19.79
CA TYR A 296 -10.88 -1.22 -18.96
C TYR A 296 -10.73 0.16 -19.60
N GLU A 297 -10.79 0.26 -20.92
CA GLU A 297 -10.67 1.50 -21.68
C GLU A 297 -11.74 2.55 -21.30
N ASN A 298 -12.91 2.09 -20.88
CA ASN A 298 -14.00 2.95 -20.41
C ASN A 298 -13.73 3.61 -19.05
N TYR A 299 -12.65 3.22 -18.38
CA TYR A 299 -12.23 3.72 -17.07
C TYR A 299 -10.95 4.55 -17.16
N ALA A 300 -10.55 4.89 -18.39
CA ALA A 300 -9.45 5.81 -18.64
C ALA A 300 -9.83 7.22 -18.17
N VAL A 301 -8.90 7.87 -17.52
CA VAL A 301 -8.99 9.25 -17.02
C VAL A 301 -7.62 9.92 -17.17
N SER A 302 -7.54 11.22 -16.98
CA SER A 302 -6.25 11.91 -16.97
C SER A 302 -5.47 11.62 -15.67
N VAL A 303 -4.15 11.80 -15.71
CA VAL A 303 -3.30 11.72 -14.51
C VAL A 303 -3.68 12.84 -13.55
N ASP A 304 -3.82 14.10 -14.03
CA ASP A 304 -4.32 15.25 -13.27
C ASP A 304 -5.58 14.92 -12.43
N GLN A 305 -6.50 14.12 -13.02
CA GLN A 305 -7.72 13.76 -12.30
C GLN A 305 -7.46 12.79 -11.14
N ILE A 306 -6.52 11.85 -11.31
CA ILE A 306 -6.13 10.91 -10.24
C ILE A 306 -5.38 11.67 -9.14
N GLU A 307 -4.52 12.60 -9.49
CA GLU A 307 -3.84 13.49 -8.55
C GLU A 307 -4.82 14.29 -7.71
N ALA A 308 -5.80 14.91 -8.36
CA ALA A 308 -6.87 15.63 -7.65
C ALA A 308 -7.66 14.72 -6.69
N TRP A 309 -7.81 13.42 -7.00
CA TRP A 309 -8.53 12.47 -6.15
C TRP A 309 -7.68 11.87 -5.04
N THR A 310 -6.37 11.74 -5.25
CA THR A 310 -5.46 11.08 -4.29
C THR A 310 -4.64 12.06 -3.46
N GLY A 311 -4.42 13.27 -3.99
CA GLY A 311 -3.50 14.25 -3.42
C GLY A 311 -2.02 13.90 -3.62
N PHE A 312 -1.71 12.83 -4.37
CA PHE A 312 -0.35 12.53 -4.81
C PHE A 312 -0.06 13.26 -6.12
N ASP A 313 1.20 13.54 -6.35
CA ASP A 313 1.77 14.04 -7.59
C ASP A 313 2.61 12.89 -8.19
N PHE A 314 2.37 12.56 -9.45
CA PHE A 314 3.00 11.43 -10.12
C PHE A 314 4.03 11.91 -11.14
N PHE A 315 5.03 11.08 -11.43
CA PHE A 315 6.08 11.35 -12.43
C PHE A 315 6.88 12.61 -12.13
N VAL A 316 7.07 12.91 -10.86
CA VAL A 316 7.69 14.13 -10.29
C VAL A 316 9.07 14.49 -10.83
N ASN A 317 9.70 13.62 -11.62
CA ASN A 317 10.99 13.84 -12.27
C ASN A 317 10.85 14.16 -13.78
N LEU A 318 9.64 14.30 -14.28
CA LEU A 318 9.44 14.89 -15.60
C LEU A 318 9.75 16.39 -15.54
N PRO A 319 10.33 16.97 -16.62
CA PRO A 319 10.38 18.43 -16.70
C PRO A 319 8.97 19.04 -16.69
N ASP A 320 8.72 20.04 -15.84
CA ASP A 320 7.40 20.67 -15.61
C ASP A 320 6.60 20.97 -16.88
N ALA A 321 7.29 21.46 -17.94
CA ALA A 321 6.64 21.79 -19.21
C ALA A 321 6.12 20.56 -19.96
N ILE A 322 6.79 19.40 -19.81
CA ILE A 322 6.41 18.13 -20.43
C ILE A 322 5.30 17.47 -19.59
N GLU A 323 5.48 17.45 -18.28
CA GLU A 323 4.52 16.95 -17.31
C GLU A 323 3.15 17.62 -17.51
N ASN A 324 3.06 18.93 -17.33
CA ASN A 324 1.82 19.72 -17.51
C ASN A 324 1.13 19.53 -18.88
N SER A 325 1.91 19.24 -19.95
CA SER A 325 1.34 19.03 -21.28
C SER A 325 0.83 17.60 -21.51
N SER A 326 1.31 16.63 -20.76
CA SER A 326 1.03 15.20 -20.98
C SER A 326 -0.11 14.67 -20.10
N GLU A 327 -0.30 15.22 -18.89
CA GLU A 327 -1.14 14.65 -17.85
C GLU A 327 -2.64 14.87 -18.01
N SER A 328 -3.03 15.77 -18.92
CA SER A 328 -4.44 16.03 -19.26
C SER A 328 -5.08 14.97 -20.16
N ASN A 329 -4.29 14.02 -20.72
CA ASN A 329 -4.82 12.98 -21.61
C ASN A 329 -5.67 11.95 -20.85
N ALA A 330 -6.89 11.72 -21.33
CA ALA A 330 -7.83 10.74 -20.81
C ALA A 330 -8.23 9.65 -21.81
N TYR A 331 -7.51 9.54 -22.94
CA TYR A 331 -7.86 8.62 -24.02
C TYR A 331 -6.77 7.57 -24.25
N TRP A 332 -7.14 6.30 -24.07
CA TRP A 332 -6.25 5.16 -24.30
C TRP A 332 -5.68 5.12 -25.72
N SER A 333 -6.51 5.43 -26.74
CA SER A 333 -6.07 5.47 -28.13
C SER A 333 -4.97 6.53 -28.38
N THR A 334 -5.04 7.68 -27.72
CA THR A 334 -4.00 8.71 -27.79
C THR A 334 -2.71 8.22 -27.17
N PHE A 335 -2.78 7.59 -25.99
CA PHE A 335 -1.63 7.00 -25.33
C PHE A 335 -0.98 5.89 -26.17
N GLN A 336 -1.76 5.04 -26.82
CA GLN A 336 -1.25 3.97 -27.69
C GLN A 336 -0.57 4.48 -28.96
N SER A 337 -1.02 5.62 -29.48
CA SER A 337 -0.49 6.18 -30.73
C SER A 337 0.76 7.03 -30.55
N PHE A 338 1.15 7.34 -29.31
CA PHE A 338 2.40 7.99 -28.95
C PHE A 338 3.55 7.00 -29.06
#